data_19a1524c024cf1b3659f5bc2094bc0d0
#
_entry.id   19a1524c024cf1b3659f5bc2094bc0d0
#
_cell.length_a   1.000
_cell.length_b   1.000
_cell.length_c   1.000
_cell.angle_alpha   90.00
_cell.angle_beta   90.00
_cell.angle_gamma   90.00
#
_symmetry.space_group_name_H-M   'P 1'
#
loop_
_entity.id
_entity.type
_entity.pdbx_description
1 polymer ?
#
loop_
_entity_poly.entity_id
_entity_poly.type
_entity_poly.pdbx_seq_one_letter_code
_entity_poly.pdbx_strand_id
1 'polypeptide(L)'
;VGCPITITEGGYDYLIVYAADKLYKVDALSGVTVAVGQMDHSSSFAINSPTYAEGMIFVGLSNGAVQAFDAATLESLWIYRDRLGGQPNCPITYHDGYIYTGFWNSEVAQANLVCLSVTDEDPAQTSEDKLATWTYAAAGGFYWAGAYVCSDYLLIGTDDGDSSCISETSALLCIDPADGRLMDSVTGLRGDIRCNIARDGEKRRRLAAG
;
A
#
# COMPACT_ATOMS: atom_id res chain seq x y z
N VAL A 1 -3.24 6.38 -14.83
CA VAL A 1 -4.47 6.84 -14.15
C VAL A 1 -4.91 5.72 -13.23
N GLY A 2 -4.92 5.95 -11.90
CA GLY A 2 -5.41 4.99 -10.91
C GLY A 2 -6.94 4.91 -10.91
N CYS A 3 -7.47 3.86 -10.31
CA CYS A 3 -8.91 3.78 -10.08
C CYS A 3 -9.33 4.80 -9.02
N PRO A 4 -10.41 5.56 -9.23
CA PRO A 4 -10.93 6.46 -8.21
C PRO A 4 -11.52 5.68 -7.03
N ILE A 5 -11.53 6.32 -5.86
CA ILE A 5 -12.32 5.87 -4.72
C ILE A 5 -13.41 6.88 -4.41
N THR A 6 -14.45 6.43 -3.73
CA THR A 6 -15.51 7.31 -3.20
C THR A 6 -15.33 7.44 -1.69
N ILE A 7 -15.42 8.68 -1.19
CA ILE A 7 -15.46 8.97 0.25
C ILE A 7 -16.70 9.80 0.56
N THR A 8 -17.23 9.68 1.77
CA THR A 8 -18.36 10.50 2.25
C THR A 8 -17.90 11.39 3.39
N GLU A 9 -18.04 12.69 3.24
CA GLU A 9 -17.74 13.69 4.27
C GLU A 9 -18.88 14.69 4.40
N GLY A 10 -19.27 14.99 5.63
CA GLY A 10 -20.35 15.94 5.91
C GLY A 10 -21.69 15.60 5.25
N GLY A 11 -21.89 14.34 4.85
CA GLY A 11 -23.09 13.89 4.14
C GLY A 11 -23.05 14.08 2.61
N TYR A 12 -21.90 14.44 2.06
CA TYR A 12 -21.63 14.57 0.62
C TYR A 12 -20.64 13.50 0.16
N ASP A 13 -20.86 12.98 -1.04
CA ASP A 13 -19.98 12.01 -1.66
C ASP A 13 -18.97 12.68 -2.59
N TYR A 14 -17.71 12.30 -2.47
CA TYR A 14 -16.61 12.79 -3.28
C TYR A 14 -15.86 11.65 -3.94
N LEU A 15 -15.40 11.89 -5.15
CA LEU A 15 -14.45 11.04 -5.84
C LEU A 15 -13.04 11.55 -5.57
N ILE A 16 -12.16 10.66 -5.15
CA ILE A 16 -10.72 10.93 -5.06
C ILE A 16 -10.04 10.21 -6.21
N VAL A 17 -9.32 10.97 -7.03
CA VAL A 17 -8.62 10.45 -8.21
C VAL A 17 -7.30 11.20 -8.39
N TYR A 18 -6.27 10.50 -8.83
CA TYR A 18 -5.02 11.15 -9.20
C TYR A 18 -4.76 11.06 -10.71
N ALA A 19 -4.12 12.08 -11.24
CA ALA A 19 -3.65 12.13 -12.63
C ALA A 19 -2.33 12.89 -12.69
N ALA A 20 -1.34 12.31 -13.34
CA ALA A 20 0.04 12.80 -13.37
C ALA A 20 0.59 12.99 -11.93
N ASP A 21 0.87 14.20 -11.53
CA ASP A 21 1.43 14.60 -10.23
C ASP A 21 0.41 15.27 -9.31
N LYS A 22 -0.89 15.10 -9.59
CA LYS A 22 -1.95 15.74 -8.80
C LYS A 22 -3.01 14.76 -8.33
N LEU A 23 -3.48 15.00 -7.10
CA LEU A 23 -4.62 14.37 -6.49
C LEU A 23 -5.81 15.32 -6.55
N TYR A 24 -6.98 14.83 -6.94
CA TYR A 24 -8.20 15.63 -7.10
C TYR A 24 -9.30 15.08 -6.20
N LYS A 25 -10.03 15.98 -5.54
CA LYS A 25 -11.30 15.72 -4.88
C LYS A 25 -12.41 16.35 -5.70
N VAL A 26 -13.34 15.53 -6.17
CA VAL A 26 -14.41 15.93 -7.06
C VAL A 26 -15.74 15.64 -6.40
N ASP A 27 -16.62 16.61 -6.34
CA ASP A 27 -18.00 16.40 -5.89
C ASP A 27 -18.70 15.41 -6.82
N ALA A 28 -19.17 14.30 -6.25
CA ALA A 28 -19.69 13.17 -7.04
C ALA A 28 -21.01 13.50 -7.77
N LEU A 29 -21.78 14.49 -7.27
CA LEU A 29 -23.05 14.88 -7.85
C LEU A 29 -22.86 15.89 -8.99
N SER A 30 -22.06 16.94 -8.76
CA SER A 30 -21.88 18.04 -9.72
C SER A 30 -20.71 17.85 -10.68
N GLY A 31 -19.75 16.98 -10.36
CA GLY A 31 -18.51 16.84 -11.11
C GLY A 31 -17.51 17.99 -10.90
N VAL A 32 -17.78 18.90 -9.97
CA VAL A 32 -16.90 20.03 -9.69
C VAL A 32 -15.71 19.58 -8.84
N THR A 33 -14.50 19.96 -9.25
CA THR A 33 -13.30 19.77 -8.42
C THR A 33 -13.34 20.75 -7.25
N VAL A 34 -13.32 20.21 -6.02
CA VAL A 34 -13.42 21.01 -4.78
C VAL A 34 -12.08 21.18 -4.08
N ALA A 35 -11.13 20.27 -4.31
CA ALA A 35 -9.75 20.41 -3.82
C ALA A 35 -8.76 19.74 -4.77
N VAL A 36 -7.51 20.20 -4.75
CA VAL A 36 -6.38 19.64 -5.53
C VAL A 36 -5.16 19.58 -4.64
N GLY A 37 -4.59 18.38 -4.50
CA GLY A 37 -3.33 18.14 -3.80
C GLY A 37 -2.16 17.98 -4.77
N GLN A 38 -0.98 18.46 -4.40
CA GLN A 38 0.25 18.27 -5.16
C GLN A 38 0.98 17.04 -4.63
N MET A 39 1.18 16.04 -5.49
CA MET A 39 1.99 14.87 -5.17
C MET A 39 3.48 15.17 -5.38
N ASP A 40 4.34 14.59 -4.55
CA ASP A 40 5.81 14.74 -4.63
C ASP A 40 6.36 14.17 -5.94
N HIS A 41 5.79 13.06 -6.40
CA HIS A 41 6.08 12.44 -7.70
C HIS A 41 4.79 11.99 -8.39
N SER A 42 4.88 11.78 -9.70
CA SER A 42 3.78 11.14 -10.42
C SER A 42 3.62 9.69 -9.97
N SER A 43 2.40 9.19 -10.02
CA SER A 43 2.07 7.78 -9.83
C SER A 43 1.96 7.06 -11.19
N SER A 44 2.87 7.35 -12.13
CA SER A 44 2.95 6.68 -13.42
C SER A 44 3.25 5.19 -13.18
N PHE A 45 2.54 4.31 -13.83
CA PHE A 45 2.50 2.86 -13.62
C PHE A 45 1.74 2.38 -12.37
N ALA A 46 1.37 3.24 -11.43
CA ALA A 46 0.49 2.82 -10.35
C ALA A 46 -0.92 2.59 -10.88
N ILE A 47 -1.38 1.37 -10.76
CA ILE A 47 -2.75 0.98 -11.11
C ILE A 47 -3.64 0.87 -9.88
N ASN A 48 -3.06 1.06 -8.70
CA ASN A 48 -3.75 0.95 -7.42
C ASN A 48 -4.54 2.23 -7.12
N SER A 49 -5.69 2.05 -6.50
CA SER A 49 -6.49 3.15 -5.99
C SER A 49 -5.79 3.84 -4.82
N PRO A 50 -6.07 5.13 -4.57
CA PRO A 50 -5.82 5.71 -3.26
C PRO A 50 -6.50 4.90 -2.16
N THR A 51 -5.99 4.99 -0.93
CA THR A 51 -6.63 4.39 0.25
C THR A 51 -7.09 5.50 1.18
N TYR A 52 -8.32 5.40 1.68
CA TYR A 52 -8.87 6.32 2.67
C TYR A 52 -8.94 5.63 4.03
N ALA A 53 -8.39 6.27 5.05
CA ALA A 53 -8.57 5.87 6.45
C ALA A 53 -8.33 7.08 7.38
N GLU A 54 -9.05 7.14 8.48
CA GLU A 54 -8.88 8.14 9.56
C GLU A 54 -8.83 9.60 9.10
N GLY A 55 -9.63 9.96 8.08
CA GLY A 55 -9.64 11.32 7.53
C GLY A 55 -8.45 11.65 6.63
N MET A 56 -7.67 10.66 6.24
CA MET A 56 -6.50 10.81 5.37
C MET A 56 -6.64 10.01 4.07
N ILE A 57 -5.98 10.48 3.02
CA ILE A 57 -5.82 9.78 1.75
C ILE A 57 -4.36 9.39 1.58
N PHE A 58 -4.11 8.12 1.32
CA PHE A 58 -2.77 7.58 1.08
C PHE A 58 -2.61 7.22 -0.39
N VAL A 59 -1.51 7.66 -1.00
CA VAL A 59 -1.19 7.40 -2.42
C VAL A 59 0.22 6.84 -2.53
N GLY A 60 0.35 5.71 -3.22
CA GLY A 60 1.66 5.19 -3.61
C GLY A 60 2.21 6.00 -4.79
N LEU A 61 3.47 6.41 -4.70
CA LEU A 61 4.17 7.20 -5.71
C LEU A 61 5.34 6.41 -6.29
N SER A 62 5.75 6.79 -7.49
CA SER A 62 6.97 6.26 -8.11
C SER A 62 8.19 6.48 -7.20
N ASN A 63 9.25 5.71 -7.42
CA ASN A 63 10.48 5.72 -6.63
C ASN A 63 10.33 5.22 -5.17
N GLY A 64 9.32 4.40 -4.89
CA GLY A 64 9.14 3.80 -3.57
C GLY A 64 8.67 4.78 -2.51
N ALA A 65 7.76 5.68 -2.87
CA ALA A 65 7.21 6.63 -1.92
C ALA A 65 5.73 6.37 -1.63
N VAL A 66 5.31 6.79 -0.43
CA VAL A 66 3.90 6.89 -0.03
C VAL A 66 3.68 8.29 0.53
N GLN A 67 2.65 8.97 0.04
CA GLN A 67 2.28 10.30 0.52
C GLN A 67 0.89 10.26 1.14
N ALA A 68 0.75 10.91 2.30
CA ALA A 68 -0.52 11.12 2.97
C ALA A 68 -1.02 12.54 2.76
N PHE A 69 -2.32 12.66 2.60
CA PHE A 69 -3.03 13.91 2.44
C PHE A 69 -4.20 14.00 3.43
N ASP A 70 -4.46 15.18 3.94
CA ASP A 70 -5.73 15.45 4.61
C ASP A 70 -6.89 15.26 3.64
N ALA A 71 -7.89 14.47 3.99
CA ALA A 71 -8.97 14.12 3.07
C ALA A 71 -9.91 15.29 2.77
N ALA A 72 -10.02 16.27 3.66
CA ALA A 72 -10.90 17.43 3.46
C ALA A 72 -10.28 18.43 2.49
N THR A 73 -8.99 18.74 2.65
CA THR A 73 -8.28 19.82 1.95
C THR A 73 -7.38 19.35 0.83
N LEU A 74 -6.94 18.10 0.85
CA LEU A 74 -5.85 17.52 0.06
C LEU A 74 -4.50 18.22 0.27
N GLU A 75 -4.31 18.85 1.43
CA GLU A 75 -2.99 19.30 1.86
C GLU A 75 -2.12 18.09 2.19
N SER A 76 -0.84 18.12 1.81
CA SER A 76 0.10 17.03 2.08
C SER A 76 0.49 17.04 3.56
N LEU A 77 0.32 15.91 4.24
CA LEU A 77 0.68 15.74 5.64
C LEU A 77 2.12 15.26 5.74
N TRP A 78 2.40 14.06 5.27
CA TRP A 78 3.73 13.47 5.33
C TRP A 78 4.05 12.65 4.08
N ILE A 79 5.36 12.36 3.88
CA ILE A 79 5.87 11.57 2.76
C ILE A 79 6.89 10.56 3.27
N TYR A 80 6.62 9.27 3.06
CA TYR A 80 7.59 8.20 3.23
C TYR A 80 8.36 7.98 1.93
N ARG A 81 9.68 7.78 2.03
CA ARG A 81 10.54 7.45 0.89
C ARG A 81 11.38 6.22 1.21
N ASP A 82 11.14 5.12 0.49
CA ASP A 82 11.86 3.88 0.68
C ASP A 82 13.29 3.94 0.11
N ARG A 83 14.24 3.40 0.88
CA ARG A 83 15.66 3.43 0.48
C ARG A 83 15.99 2.54 -0.71
N LEU A 84 15.23 1.48 -0.95
CA LEU A 84 15.38 0.62 -2.13
C LEU A 84 14.62 1.19 -3.33
N GLY A 85 13.73 2.16 -3.11
CA GLY A 85 12.88 2.70 -4.15
C GLY A 85 11.83 1.69 -4.63
N GLY A 86 11.44 1.81 -5.88
CA GLY A 86 10.54 0.87 -6.54
C GLY A 86 9.22 1.48 -7.01
N GLN A 87 8.43 0.66 -7.69
CA GLN A 87 7.11 1.05 -8.19
C GLN A 87 6.03 0.73 -7.15
N PRO A 88 5.02 1.60 -6.95
CA PRO A 88 3.96 1.42 -5.98
C PRO A 88 2.83 0.54 -6.53
N ASN A 89 3.16 -0.67 -6.96
CA ASN A 89 2.20 -1.57 -7.61
C ASN A 89 1.38 -2.40 -6.61
N CYS A 90 1.79 -2.43 -5.34
CA CYS A 90 1.07 -3.13 -4.27
C CYS A 90 -0.02 -2.21 -3.69
N PRO A 91 -1.27 -2.67 -3.55
CA PRO A 91 -2.32 -1.92 -2.88
C PRO A 91 -1.93 -1.56 -1.43
N ILE A 92 -2.33 -0.37 -1.00
CA ILE A 92 -2.16 0.07 0.39
C ILE A 92 -3.30 -0.51 1.21
N THR A 93 -2.98 -1.30 2.24
CA THR A 93 -3.94 -1.87 3.20
C THR A 93 -3.85 -1.11 4.51
N TYR A 94 -4.98 -0.60 5.00
CA TYR A 94 -5.07 0.00 6.34
C TYR A 94 -5.52 -1.04 7.37
N HIS A 95 -4.90 -1.02 8.55
CA HIS A 95 -5.35 -1.76 9.72
C HIS A 95 -4.86 -1.10 11.01
N ASP A 96 -5.79 -0.75 11.90
CA ASP A 96 -5.57 -0.31 13.28
C ASP A 96 -4.47 0.76 13.46
N GLY A 97 -4.60 1.89 12.74
CA GLY A 97 -3.67 3.02 12.81
C GLY A 97 -2.39 2.87 11.97
N TYR A 98 -2.29 1.82 11.17
CA TYR A 98 -1.15 1.57 10.28
C TYR A 98 -1.58 1.28 8.86
N ILE A 99 -0.73 1.62 7.92
CA ILE A 99 -0.84 1.19 6.53
C ILE A 99 0.32 0.27 6.16
N TYR A 100 0.02 -0.68 5.28
CA TYR A 100 0.94 -1.70 4.79
C TYR A 100 0.92 -1.68 3.27
N THR A 101 2.09 -1.59 2.65
CA THR A 101 2.24 -1.66 1.19
C THR A 101 3.61 -2.18 0.83
N GLY A 102 3.74 -2.71 -0.38
CA GLY A 102 5.00 -3.19 -0.91
C GLY A 102 5.39 -2.45 -2.18
N PHE A 103 6.66 -2.51 -2.51
CA PHE A 103 7.21 -1.95 -3.74
C PHE A 103 7.76 -3.05 -4.64
N TRP A 104 7.88 -2.72 -5.91
CA TRP A 104 8.47 -3.58 -6.91
C TRP A 104 9.53 -2.80 -7.70
N ASN A 105 10.76 -3.30 -7.73
CA ASN A 105 11.88 -2.63 -8.42
C ASN A 105 12.13 -3.19 -9.82
N SER A 106 12.13 -4.49 -9.92
CA SER A 106 12.20 -5.27 -11.16
C SER A 106 12.08 -6.75 -10.79
N GLU A 107 11.94 -7.60 -11.77
CA GLU A 107 11.84 -9.06 -11.57
C GLU A 107 12.97 -9.64 -10.72
N VAL A 108 14.16 -9.03 -10.71
CA VAL A 108 15.37 -9.56 -10.07
C VAL A 108 15.92 -8.68 -8.94
N ALA A 109 15.28 -7.57 -8.62
CA ALA A 109 15.75 -6.65 -7.61
C ALA A 109 14.92 -6.72 -6.33
N GLN A 110 15.58 -6.58 -5.17
CA GLN A 110 14.88 -6.49 -3.90
C GLN A 110 14.02 -5.23 -3.83
N ALA A 111 12.86 -5.37 -3.19
CA ALA A 111 12.05 -4.24 -2.76
C ALA A 111 11.42 -4.51 -1.40
N ASN A 112 11.00 -3.47 -0.70
CA ASN A 112 10.46 -3.55 0.64
C ASN A 112 8.93 -3.67 0.66
N LEU A 113 8.43 -4.48 1.59
CA LEU A 113 7.15 -4.30 2.25
C LEU A 113 7.39 -3.35 3.42
N VAL A 114 6.49 -2.40 3.63
CA VAL A 114 6.62 -1.38 4.66
C VAL A 114 5.36 -1.28 5.51
N CYS A 115 5.55 -1.00 6.80
CA CYS A 115 4.52 -0.59 7.74
C CYS A 115 4.75 0.85 8.14
N LEU A 116 3.74 1.70 7.96
CA LEU A 116 3.79 3.12 8.29
C LEU A 116 2.66 3.43 9.26
N SER A 117 2.97 4.11 10.38
CA SER A 117 1.93 4.73 11.21
C SER A 117 1.20 5.80 10.41
N VAL A 118 -0.11 5.89 10.53
CA VAL A 118 -0.89 6.96 9.88
C VAL A 118 -0.78 8.30 10.61
N THR A 119 -0.22 8.31 11.84
CA THR A 119 -0.08 9.53 12.65
C THR A 119 0.68 10.60 11.89
N ASP A 120 0.18 11.82 11.93
CA ASP A 120 0.89 13.02 11.54
C ASP A 120 1.66 13.50 12.79
N GLU A 121 2.98 13.35 12.80
CA GLU A 121 3.80 13.61 13.97
C GLU A 121 4.04 15.12 14.19
N ASP A 122 4.03 15.91 13.13
CA ASP A 122 4.18 17.37 13.20
C ASP A 122 3.13 18.10 12.34
N PRO A 123 1.89 18.25 12.84
CA PRO A 123 0.81 18.91 12.09
C PRO A 123 1.08 20.37 11.71
N ALA A 124 2.17 20.96 12.23
CA ALA A 124 2.60 22.30 11.83
C ALA A 124 3.48 22.30 10.57
N GLN A 125 3.96 21.15 10.14
CA GLN A 125 4.79 20.98 8.97
C GLN A 125 4.06 20.19 7.89
N THR A 126 3.94 20.76 6.72
CA THR A 126 3.41 20.02 5.55
C THR A 126 4.51 19.19 4.90
N SER A 127 4.14 18.02 4.39
CA SER A 127 5.07 17.11 3.68
C SER A 127 6.28 16.69 4.53
N GLU A 128 6.08 16.46 5.83
CA GLU A 128 7.16 15.98 6.69
C GLU A 128 7.72 14.62 6.22
N ASP A 129 8.98 14.35 6.51
CA ASP A 129 9.60 13.05 6.21
C ASP A 129 9.13 11.99 7.20
N LYS A 130 8.38 11.00 6.68
CA LYS A 130 7.85 9.87 7.44
C LYS A 130 8.86 8.75 7.56
N LEU A 131 8.98 8.15 8.73
CA LEU A 131 9.77 6.94 8.94
C LEU A 131 8.87 5.69 8.97
N ALA A 132 9.39 4.59 8.43
CA ALA A 132 8.72 3.31 8.56
C ALA A 132 8.79 2.79 10.00
N THR A 133 7.71 2.21 10.49
CA THR A 133 7.70 1.44 11.74
C THR A 133 8.61 0.22 11.59
N TRP A 134 8.49 -0.47 10.45
CA TRP A 134 9.39 -1.53 10.03
C TRP A 134 9.36 -1.72 8.52
N THR A 135 10.38 -2.40 7.99
CA THR A 135 10.49 -2.79 6.59
C THR A 135 10.90 -4.26 6.49
N TYR A 136 10.41 -4.97 5.47
CA TYR A 136 10.78 -6.35 5.15
C TYR A 136 11.17 -6.43 3.67
N ALA A 137 12.42 -6.79 3.36
CA ALA A 137 12.91 -6.90 2.00
C ALA A 137 12.67 -8.31 1.44
N ALA A 138 12.10 -8.40 0.24
CA ALA A 138 11.98 -9.65 -0.51
C ALA A 138 12.66 -9.53 -1.89
N ALA A 139 13.24 -10.63 -2.36
CA ALA A 139 13.70 -10.76 -3.74
C ALA A 139 12.50 -10.66 -4.69
N GLY A 140 12.62 -9.90 -5.80
CA GLY A 140 11.51 -9.64 -6.70
C GLY A 140 10.45 -8.67 -6.17
N GLY A 141 10.44 -8.41 -4.87
CA GLY A 141 9.52 -7.48 -4.23
C GLY A 141 8.06 -7.92 -4.22
N PHE A 142 7.16 -6.93 -4.29
CA PHE A 142 5.70 -7.10 -4.12
C PHE A 142 4.97 -6.43 -5.28
N TYR A 143 4.24 -7.22 -6.05
CA TYR A 143 3.61 -6.78 -7.29
C TYR A 143 2.12 -7.13 -7.30
N TRP A 144 1.25 -6.14 -7.24
CA TRP A 144 -0.21 -6.24 -7.24
C TRP A 144 -0.86 -6.97 -6.05
N ALA A 145 -0.14 -7.76 -5.29
CA ALA A 145 -0.69 -8.46 -4.14
C ALA A 145 -0.85 -7.52 -2.94
N GLY A 146 -2.07 -7.19 -2.58
CA GLY A 146 -2.38 -6.48 -1.33
C GLY A 146 -2.23 -7.40 -0.12
N ALA A 147 -1.73 -6.86 0.99
CA ALA A 147 -1.63 -7.60 2.24
C ALA A 147 -3.01 -7.86 2.85
N TYR A 148 -3.22 -9.06 3.37
CA TYR A 148 -4.28 -9.33 4.35
C TYR A 148 -3.69 -9.11 5.74
N VAL A 149 -4.28 -8.21 6.53
CA VAL A 149 -3.77 -7.84 7.86
C VAL A 149 -4.83 -8.08 8.92
N CYS A 150 -4.43 -8.65 10.03
CA CYS A 150 -5.20 -8.71 11.28
C CYS A 150 -4.25 -8.50 12.46
N SER A 151 -4.79 -8.46 13.69
CA SER A 151 -3.98 -8.18 14.89
C SER A 151 -2.84 -9.15 15.11
N ASP A 152 -2.99 -10.41 14.67
CA ASP A 152 -2.05 -11.50 15.00
C ASP A 152 -1.04 -11.77 13.90
N TYR A 153 -1.36 -11.42 12.64
CA TYR A 153 -0.50 -11.69 11.50
C TYR A 153 -0.86 -10.85 10.27
N LEU A 154 0.09 -10.72 9.38
CA LEU A 154 -0.03 -10.19 8.03
C LEU A 154 0.34 -11.29 7.04
N LEU A 155 -0.49 -11.47 6.00
CA LEU A 155 -0.21 -12.39 4.89
C LEU A 155 -0.02 -11.59 3.62
N ILE A 156 1.05 -11.89 2.87
CA ILE A 156 1.32 -11.26 1.57
C ILE A 156 2.09 -12.21 0.66
N GLY A 157 1.80 -12.17 -0.64
CA GLY A 157 2.56 -12.88 -1.67
C GLY A 157 3.72 -12.05 -2.19
N THR A 158 4.82 -12.72 -2.55
CA THR A 158 5.96 -12.10 -3.23
C THR A 158 5.93 -12.35 -4.73
N ASP A 159 6.60 -11.49 -5.48
CA ASP A 159 7.05 -11.79 -6.85
C ASP A 159 8.18 -12.85 -6.80
N ASP A 160 8.41 -13.57 -7.88
CA ASP A 160 9.37 -14.67 -7.88
C ASP A 160 10.83 -14.23 -8.13
N GLY A 161 11.03 -12.98 -8.51
CA GLY A 161 12.36 -12.46 -8.83
C GLY A 161 12.94 -12.99 -10.15
N ASP A 162 12.08 -13.52 -11.03
CA ASP A 162 12.46 -14.05 -12.34
C ASP A 162 11.60 -13.45 -13.46
N SER A 163 12.24 -12.87 -14.47
CA SER A 163 11.55 -12.27 -15.62
C SER A 163 10.71 -13.24 -16.44
N SER A 164 10.95 -14.53 -16.32
CA SER A 164 10.14 -15.56 -17.00
C SER A 164 8.82 -15.87 -16.29
N CYS A 165 8.63 -15.43 -15.04
CA CYS A 165 7.49 -15.70 -14.16
C CYS A 165 7.18 -17.20 -14.01
N ILE A 166 8.20 -18.06 -14.09
CA ILE A 166 8.07 -19.53 -14.00
C ILE A 166 9.02 -20.17 -13.00
N SER A 167 9.81 -19.37 -12.28
CA SER A 167 10.66 -19.89 -11.22
C SER A 167 9.83 -20.43 -10.05
N GLU A 168 10.45 -21.17 -9.15
CA GLU A 168 9.83 -21.71 -7.95
C GLU A 168 10.34 -20.96 -6.71
N THR A 169 10.42 -19.66 -6.79
CA THR A 169 11.00 -18.79 -5.75
C THR A 169 10.01 -17.86 -5.07
N SER A 170 8.78 -17.75 -5.57
CA SER A 170 7.73 -17.01 -4.88
C SER A 170 7.38 -17.60 -3.54
N ALA A 171 6.98 -16.75 -2.63
CA ALA A 171 6.57 -17.14 -1.28
C ALA A 171 5.26 -16.44 -0.88
N LEU A 172 4.44 -17.18 -0.13
CA LEU A 172 3.41 -16.59 0.71
C LEU A 172 4.05 -16.38 2.10
N LEU A 173 4.14 -15.13 2.53
CA LEU A 173 4.75 -14.74 3.79
C LEU A 173 3.68 -14.53 4.86
N CYS A 174 3.97 -15.01 6.07
CA CYS A 174 3.26 -14.70 7.30
C CYS A 174 4.18 -13.86 8.18
N ILE A 175 3.84 -12.59 8.38
CA ILE A 175 4.66 -11.58 9.04
C ILE A 175 3.94 -11.09 10.29
N ASP A 176 4.68 -10.85 11.37
CA ASP A 176 4.18 -10.17 12.55
C ASP A 176 3.91 -8.70 12.23
N PRO A 177 2.67 -8.20 12.32
CA PRO A 177 2.36 -6.83 11.96
C PRO A 177 2.99 -5.79 12.91
N ALA A 178 3.39 -6.19 14.11
CA ALA A 178 3.96 -5.29 15.10
C ALA A 178 5.42 -4.91 14.81
N ASP A 179 6.22 -5.85 14.32
CA ASP A 179 7.67 -5.64 14.17
C ASP A 179 8.24 -6.06 12.82
N GLY A 180 7.41 -6.58 11.91
CA GLY A 180 7.84 -7.00 10.56
C GLY A 180 8.61 -8.33 10.54
N ARG A 181 8.67 -9.07 11.64
CA ARG A 181 9.36 -10.34 11.72
C ARG A 181 8.63 -11.44 10.94
N LEU A 182 9.36 -12.17 10.13
CA LEU A 182 8.82 -13.37 9.48
C LEU A 182 8.44 -14.42 10.52
N MET A 183 7.17 -14.78 10.58
CA MET A 183 6.64 -15.81 11.49
C MET A 183 6.64 -17.18 10.82
N ASP A 184 6.20 -17.23 9.56
CA ASP A 184 6.09 -18.46 8.78
C ASP A 184 6.07 -18.12 7.28
N SER A 185 6.31 -19.11 6.42
CA SER A 185 6.23 -18.93 4.98
C SER A 185 5.93 -20.24 4.24
N VAL A 186 5.18 -20.11 3.15
CA VAL A 186 5.07 -21.17 2.14
C VAL A 186 5.94 -20.75 0.97
N THR A 187 7.01 -21.50 0.73
CA THR A 187 8.03 -21.22 -0.31
C THR A 187 7.95 -22.22 -1.45
N GLY A 188 8.71 -21.98 -2.53
CA GLY A 188 8.74 -22.87 -3.67
C GLY A 188 7.45 -22.83 -4.50
N LEU A 189 6.72 -21.74 -4.43
CA LEU A 189 5.53 -21.53 -5.24
C LEU A 189 5.96 -21.13 -6.65
N ARG A 190 5.35 -21.75 -7.65
CA ARG A 190 5.69 -21.49 -9.05
C ARG A 190 4.96 -20.26 -9.57
N GLY A 191 5.73 -19.35 -10.15
CA GLY A 191 5.24 -18.06 -10.66
C GLY A 191 4.97 -17.05 -9.56
N ASP A 192 4.45 -15.91 -9.92
CA ASP A 192 4.23 -14.78 -9.02
C ASP A 192 2.92 -14.88 -8.27
N ILE A 193 2.90 -14.41 -7.02
CA ILE A 193 1.65 -14.23 -6.28
C ILE A 193 1.20 -12.79 -6.44
N ARG A 194 0.33 -12.55 -7.42
CA ARG A 194 -0.15 -11.21 -7.83
C ARG A 194 -1.62 -10.94 -7.52
N CYS A 195 -2.22 -11.70 -6.61
CA CYS A 195 -3.60 -11.52 -6.20
C CYS A 195 -3.70 -11.17 -4.71
N ASN A 196 -4.75 -10.43 -4.36
CA ASN A 196 -5.06 -10.16 -2.97
C ASN A 196 -5.43 -11.44 -2.24
N ILE A 197 -5.01 -11.53 -0.97
CA ILE A 197 -5.39 -12.62 -0.10
C ILE A 197 -6.73 -12.30 0.53
N ALA A 198 -7.69 -13.23 0.40
CA ALA A 198 -8.99 -13.14 1.04
C ALA A 198 -9.13 -14.21 2.12
N ARG A 199 -9.75 -13.84 3.23
CA ARG A 199 -10.12 -14.78 4.29
C ARG A 199 -11.58 -15.19 4.11
N ASP A 200 -11.84 -16.50 4.09
CA ASP A 200 -13.20 -17.03 4.24
C ASP A 200 -13.68 -16.84 5.70
N GLY A 201 -14.73 -16.04 5.91
CA GLY A 201 -15.20 -15.59 7.22
C GLY A 201 -15.77 -16.67 8.13
N GLU A 202 -15.96 -17.93 7.70
CA GLU A 202 -16.78 -18.89 8.43
C GLU A 202 -16.11 -20.18 8.92
N LYS A 203 -14.84 -20.44 8.67
CA LYS A 203 -14.21 -21.68 9.19
C LYS A 203 -12.88 -21.44 9.87
N ARG A 204 -12.92 -21.31 11.21
CA ARG A 204 -11.76 -21.64 12.04
C ARG A 204 -11.40 -23.11 11.80
N ARG A 205 -10.68 -23.43 10.75
CA ARG A 205 -9.91 -24.68 10.71
C ARG A 205 -8.73 -24.47 11.64
N ARG A 206 -8.80 -25.03 12.82
CA ARG A 206 -7.61 -25.34 13.61
C ARG A 206 -6.69 -26.13 12.67
N LEU A 207 -5.55 -25.58 12.32
CA LEU A 207 -4.42 -26.38 11.87
C LEU A 207 -4.10 -27.27 13.08
N ALA A 208 -4.49 -28.53 13.00
CA ALA A 208 -4.07 -29.52 13.96
C ALA A 208 -2.56 -29.66 13.79
N ALA A 209 -1.82 -29.32 14.84
CA ALA A 209 -0.44 -29.73 14.97
C ALA A 209 -0.40 -31.28 14.92
N GLY A 210 0.21 -31.79 13.87
CA GLY A 210 0.63 -33.19 13.76
C GLY A 210 2.13 -33.23 13.90
#